data_4415b088f12e7dd148c85eedbac9fdf9
#
_entry.id   4415b088f12e7dd148c85eedbac9fdf9
#
_cell.length_a   1.000
_cell.length_b   1.000
_cell.length_c   1.000
_cell.angle_alpha   90.00
_cell.angle_beta   90.00
_cell.angle_gamma   90.00
#
_symmetry.space_group_name_H-M   'P 1'
#
loop_
_entity.id
_entity.type
_entity.pdbx_description
1 polymer ?
#
loop_
_entity_poly.entity_id
_entity_poly.type
_entity_poly.pdbx_seq_one_letter_code
_entity_poly.pdbx_strand_id
1 'polypeptide(L)'
;MKSVLTLSASLLMGLLLSSAAHANDHKVLGVIAMPRNETNDLTLKLPVCRVVKRIQLTADHGDLQLSDASVYFKAARMSSQSLNVPSSIKEGQTTNWININSDNDNKRCVKKITFSGHTVNSSDMATLKIIGDD
;
A
#
# COMPACT_ATOMS: atom_id res chain seq x y z
N MET A 1 26.73 -33.45 -25.96
CA MET A 1 26.27 -32.18 -26.48
C MET A 1 24.87 -31.81 -25.99
N LYS A 2 23.94 -32.72 -26.04
CA LYS A 2 22.56 -32.43 -25.71
C LYS A 2 22.32 -32.21 -24.24
N SER A 3 23.06 -32.86 -23.39
CA SER A 3 22.90 -32.71 -21.93
C SER A 3 23.30 -31.34 -21.41
N VAL A 4 24.11 -30.62 -22.15
CA VAL A 4 24.56 -29.29 -21.71
C VAL A 4 23.40 -28.31 -21.66
N LEU A 5 22.50 -28.37 -22.61
CA LEU A 5 21.36 -27.47 -22.67
C LEU A 5 20.42 -27.68 -21.52
N THR A 6 20.24 -28.90 -21.09
CA THR A 6 19.35 -29.21 -19.99
C THR A 6 19.83 -28.60 -18.67
N LEU A 7 21.12 -28.61 -18.46
CA LEU A 7 21.71 -28.08 -17.25
C LEU A 7 21.49 -26.57 -17.13
N SER A 8 21.59 -25.88 -18.26
CA SER A 8 21.40 -24.44 -18.25
C SER A 8 20.00 -24.02 -17.77
N ALA A 9 19.01 -24.76 -18.23
CA ALA A 9 17.63 -24.46 -17.86
C ALA A 9 17.39 -24.61 -16.35
N SER A 10 17.99 -25.65 -15.78
CA SER A 10 17.83 -25.88 -14.33
C SER A 10 18.42 -24.78 -13.51
N LEU A 11 19.54 -24.24 -13.90
CA LEU A 11 20.16 -23.14 -13.17
C LEU A 11 19.30 -21.89 -13.16
N LEU A 12 18.67 -21.56 -14.27
CA LEU A 12 17.83 -20.40 -14.37
C LEU A 12 16.67 -20.48 -13.41
N MET A 13 16.06 -21.63 -13.29
CA MET A 13 14.94 -21.80 -12.38
C MET A 13 15.35 -21.62 -10.93
N GLY A 14 16.51 -22.11 -10.57
CA GLY A 14 17.00 -21.95 -9.23
C GLY A 14 17.21 -20.49 -8.84
N LEU A 15 17.72 -19.70 -9.76
CA LEU A 15 17.95 -18.28 -9.52
C LEU A 15 16.64 -17.53 -9.30
N LEU A 16 15.62 -17.83 -10.06
CA LEU A 16 14.33 -17.16 -9.91
C LEU A 16 13.72 -17.44 -8.56
N LEU A 17 13.80 -18.65 -8.08
CA LEU A 17 13.28 -19.00 -6.77
C LEU A 17 14.02 -18.27 -5.66
N SER A 18 15.31 -18.13 -5.79
CA SER A 18 16.10 -17.41 -4.79
C SER A 18 15.70 -15.95 -4.69
N SER A 19 15.46 -15.32 -5.82
CA SER A 19 15.06 -13.90 -5.85
C SER A 19 13.74 -13.69 -5.14
N ALA A 20 12.79 -14.58 -5.31
CA ALA A 20 11.47 -14.44 -4.71
C ALA A 20 11.51 -14.52 -3.20
N ALA A 21 12.50 -15.19 -2.63
CA ALA A 21 12.57 -15.38 -1.17
C ALA A 21 12.95 -14.12 -0.39
N HIS A 22 13.41 -13.08 -1.06
CA HIS A 22 13.94 -11.90 -0.36
C HIS A 22 12.99 -10.72 -0.26
N ALA A 23 11.79 -10.83 -0.78
CA ALA A 23 10.90 -9.67 -0.91
C ALA A 23 9.73 -9.74 0.07
N ASN A 24 9.98 -9.99 1.36
CA ASN A 24 8.87 -10.31 2.25
C ASN A 24 8.61 -9.36 3.40
N ASP A 25 9.26 -8.21 3.39
CA ASP A 25 9.11 -7.28 4.53
C ASP A 25 7.91 -6.37 4.40
N HIS A 26 7.24 -6.38 3.26
CA HIS A 26 6.13 -5.48 3.00
C HIS A 26 4.83 -6.26 2.96
N LYS A 27 3.82 -5.75 3.63
CA LYS A 27 2.52 -6.41 3.72
C LYS A 27 1.44 -5.51 3.13
N VAL A 28 0.52 -6.13 2.41
CA VAL A 28 -0.68 -5.41 1.97
C VAL A 28 -1.58 -5.22 3.19
N LEU A 29 -1.82 -3.98 3.56
CA LEU A 29 -2.72 -3.65 4.65
C LEU A 29 -4.17 -3.73 4.22
N GLY A 30 -4.45 -3.39 2.98
CA GLY A 30 -5.80 -3.46 2.45
C GLY A 30 -5.90 -2.85 1.06
N VAL A 31 -7.09 -2.98 0.50
CA VAL A 31 -7.43 -2.45 -0.82
C VAL A 31 -8.76 -1.74 -0.70
N ILE A 32 -8.85 -0.53 -1.24
CA ILE A 32 -10.06 0.29 -1.20
C ILE A 32 -10.49 0.61 -2.62
N ALA A 33 -11.77 0.40 -2.94
CA ALA A 33 -12.33 0.84 -4.22
C ALA A 33 -12.71 2.31 -4.11
N MET A 34 -12.31 3.11 -5.09
CA MET A 34 -12.56 4.54 -5.10
C MET A 34 -13.69 4.90 -6.06
N PRO A 35 -14.65 5.73 -5.66
CA PRO A 35 -15.76 6.14 -6.54
C PRO A 35 -15.24 6.97 -7.71
N ARG A 36 -16.01 6.98 -8.80
CA ARG A 36 -15.57 7.60 -10.05
C ARG A 36 -15.83 9.08 -10.17
N ASN A 37 -16.96 9.54 -9.72
CA ASN A 37 -17.44 10.86 -10.12
C ASN A 37 -17.38 11.91 -9.03
N GLU A 38 -17.10 11.54 -7.83
CA GLU A 38 -17.08 12.48 -6.72
C GLU A 38 -16.08 12.03 -5.67
N THR A 39 -15.52 13.00 -4.99
CA THR A 39 -14.58 12.73 -3.90
C THR A 39 -15.37 12.26 -2.68
N ASN A 40 -14.95 11.13 -2.15
CA ASN A 40 -15.51 10.56 -0.93
C ASN A 40 -14.42 10.24 0.06
N ASP A 41 -14.80 10.22 1.33
CA ASP A 41 -13.93 9.78 2.40
C ASP A 41 -14.08 8.28 2.58
N LEU A 42 -12.98 7.56 2.45
CA LEU A 42 -12.97 6.11 2.57
C LEU A 42 -12.02 5.71 3.69
N THR A 43 -12.42 4.70 4.44
CA THR A 43 -11.66 4.27 5.60
C THR A 43 -11.20 2.83 5.46
N LEU A 44 -9.91 2.61 5.65
CA LEU A 44 -9.35 1.28 5.83
C LEU A 44 -9.21 1.02 7.32
N LYS A 45 -10.02 0.13 7.86
CA LYS A 45 -9.93 -0.28 9.27
C LYS A 45 -9.04 -1.50 9.36
N LEU A 46 -8.09 -1.47 10.29
CA LEU A 46 -7.27 -2.64 10.56
C LEU A 46 -7.94 -3.45 11.67
N PRO A 47 -8.17 -4.76 11.45
CA PRO A 47 -8.83 -5.60 12.47
C PRO A 47 -8.07 -5.63 13.78
N VAL A 48 -6.74 -5.58 13.67
CA VAL A 48 -5.85 -5.52 14.81
C VAL A 48 -4.94 -4.31 14.61
N CYS A 49 -4.78 -3.53 15.66
CA CYS A 49 -3.88 -2.38 15.64
C CYS A 49 -2.46 -2.83 15.28
N ARG A 50 -1.82 -2.17 14.33
CA ARG A 50 -0.49 -2.56 13.85
C ARG A 50 0.49 -1.42 13.95
N VAL A 51 1.72 -1.75 14.28
CA VAL A 51 2.82 -0.80 14.17
C VAL A 51 3.26 -0.78 12.72
N VAL A 52 3.03 0.35 12.08
CA VAL A 52 3.39 0.58 10.68
C VAL A 52 4.22 1.83 10.63
N LYS A 53 5.44 1.74 10.15
CA LYS A 53 6.36 2.89 10.12
C LYS A 53 6.23 3.70 8.86
N ARG A 54 5.82 3.08 7.77
CA ARG A 54 5.63 3.76 6.49
C ARG A 54 4.70 2.96 5.59
N ILE A 55 4.09 3.65 4.65
CA ILE A 55 3.19 3.01 3.68
C ILE A 55 3.53 3.46 2.27
N GLN A 56 3.14 2.62 1.32
CA GLN A 56 3.12 2.94 -0.11
C GLN A 56 1.72 2.73 -0.64
N LEU A 57 1.36 3.49 -1.65
CA LEU A 57 0.06 3.43 -2.28
C LEU A 57 0.23 3.06 -3.76
N THR A 58 -0.58 2.13 -4.22
CA THR A 58 -0.59 1.71 -5.62
C THR A 58 -1.99 1.85 -6.18
N ALA A 59 -2.10 2.43 -7.38
CA ALA A 59 -3.36 2.53 -8.08
C ALA A 59 -3.49 1.38 -9.08
N ASP A 60 -4.62 0.69 -9.05
CA ASP A 60 -4.93 -0.40 -9.98
C ASP A 60 -6.28 -0.13 -10.64
N HIS A 61 -6.42 -0.52 -11.90
CA HIS A 61 -7.67 -0.44 -12.66
C HIS A 61 -8.11 0.98 -12.98
N GLY A 62 -7.22 1.93 -12.93
CA GLY A 62 -7.49 3.30 -13.28
C GLY A 62 -6.58 4.26 -12.51
N ASP A 63 -6.64 5.52 -12.87
CA ASP A 63 -5.88 6.57 -12.20
C ASP A 63 -6.68 7.05 -10.99
N LEU A 64 -5.97 7.48 -9.96
CA LEU A 64 -6.56 8.01 -8.74
C LEU A 64 -6.18 9.46 -8.54
N GLN A 65 -7.12 10.25 -8.08
CA GLN A 65 -6.87 11.59 -7.60
C GLN A 65 -7.17 11.63 -6.11
N LEU A 66 -6.19 12.04 -5.32
CA LEU A 66 -6.29 12.09 -3.86
C LEU A 66 -6.23 13.53 -3.39
N SER A 67 -7.09 13.89 -2.44
CA SER A 67 -7.05 15.21 -1.84
C SER A 67 -6.50 15.18 -0.42
N ASP A 68 -6.68 14.07 0.28
CA ASP A 68 -6.37 14.02 1.71
C ASP A 68 -6.17 12.60 2.18
N ALA A 69 -5.34 12.43 3.21
CA ALA A 69 -5.20 11.14 3.88
C ALA A 69 -4.77 11.37 5.32
N SER A 70 -5.27 10.54 6.23
CA SER A 70 -4.95 10.62 7.65
C SER A 70 -4.85 9.23 8.25
N VAL A 71 -3.93 9.08 9.19
CA VAL A 71 -3.77 7.86 9.99
C VAL A 71 -4.29 8.13 11.38
N TYR A 72 -5.02 7.18 11.93
CA TYR A 72 -5.51 7.25 13.30
C TYR A 72 -4.87 6.14 14.12
N PHE A 73 -4.35 6.51 15.28
CA PHE A 73 -3.64 5.60 16.16
C PHE A 73 -4.53 5.19 17.32
N LYS A 74 -4.31 3.98 17.81
CA LYS A 74 -4.93 3.53 19.04
C LYS A 74 -4.06 4.03 20.20
N ALA A 75 -4.46 5.13 20.78
CA ALA A 75 -3.77 5.70 21.93
C ALA A 75 -4.80 6.07 22.98
N ALA A 76 -4.35 6.30 24.21
CA ALA A 76 -5.21 6.72 25.30
C ALA A 76 -5.93 8.03 24.94
N ARG A 77 -5.30 8.85 24.14
CA ARG A 77 -5.90 10.03 23.53
C ARG A 77 -5.98 9.81 22.04
N MET A 78 -7.08 10.20 21.45
CA MET A 78 -7.22 10.11 20.00
C MET A 78 -6.13 10.95 19.36
N SER A 79 -5.19 10.27 18.71
CA SER A 79 -4.16 10.95 17.95
C SER A 79 -4.27 10.55 16.48
N SER A 80 -4.05 11.51 15.63
CA SER A 80 -4.06 11.30 14.18
C SER A 80 -2.89 12.03 13.58
N GLN A 81 -2.53 11.59 12.39
CA GLN A 81 -1.46 12.21 11.61
C GLN A 81 -1.97 12.42 10.20
N SER A 82 -1.86 13.64 9.71
CA SER A 82 -2.13 13.93 8.31
C SER A 82 -0.97 13.40 7.47
N LEU A 83 -1.28 12.71 6.38
CA LEU A 83 -0.29 12.14 5.50
C LEU A 83 -0.08 13.03 4.29
N ASN A 84 1.16 13.15 3.86
CA ASN A 84 1.51 13.88 2.66
C ASN A 84 1.44 12.94 1.48
N VAL A 85 0.27 12.85 0.86
CA VAL A 85 0.06 11.96 -0.30
C VAL A 85 0.12 12.76 -1.58
N PRO A 86 0.55 12.14 -2.71
CA PRO A 86 0.52 12.83 -3.99
C PRO A 86 -0.93 13.08 -4.41
N SER A 87 -1.15 14.15 -5.16
CA SER A 87 -2.50 14.49 -5.62
C SER A 87 -3.02 13.52 -6.69
N SER A 88 -2.15 12.82 -7.37
CA SER A 88 -2.56 11.82 -8.36
C SER A 88 -1.61 10.64 -8.38
N ILE A 89 -2.18 9.46 -8.64
CA ILE A 89 -1.43 8.23 -8.82
C ILE A 89 -1.95 7.58 -10.09
N LYS A 90 -1.07 7.36 -11.05
CA LYS A 90 -1.43 6.73 -12.32
C LYS A 90 -1.62 5.23 -12.15
N GLU A 91 -2.45 4.63 -12.98
CA GLU A 91 -2.66 3.19 -12.97
C GLU A 91 -1.33 2.45 -13.03
N GLY A 92 -1.15 1.49 -12.13
CA GLY A 92 0.07 0.69 -12.02
C GLY A 92 1.22 1.37 -11.32
N GLN A 93 1.08 2.62 -10.93
CA GLN A 93 2.12 3.39 -10.28
C GLN A 93 2.07 3.22 -8.77
N THR A 94 3.24 3.15 -8.14
CA THR A 94 3.37 3.08 -6.69
C THR A 94 4.09 4.35 -6.20
N THR A 95 3.59 4.92 -5.11
CA THR A 95 4.18 6.11 -4.52
C THR A 95 5.51 5.80 -3.85
N ASN A 96 6.26 6.84 -3.52
CA ASN A 96 7.36 6.72 -2.58
C ASN A 96 6.81 6.35 -1.20
N TRP A 97 7.70 5.91 -0.31
CA TRP A 97 7.31 5.61 1.05
C TRP A 97 6.85 6.86 1.77
N ILE A 98 5.73 6.74 2.47
CA ILE A 98 5.13 7.82 3.26
C ILE A 98 5.31 7.44 4.72
N ASN A 99 6.00 8.29 5.48
CA ASN A 99 6.33 8.00 6.87
C ASN A 99 5.13 8.16 7.79
N ILE A 100 5.01 7.24 8.72
CA ILE A 100 3.98 7.25 9.75
C ILE A 100 4.66 7.26 11.11
N ASN A 101 4.22 8.13 12.00
CA ASN A 101 4.77 8.26 13.35
C ASN A 101 4.18 7.23 14.30
N SER A 102 4.23 5.96 13.95
CA SER A 102 3.84 4.91 14.88
C SER A 102 5.02 4.56 15.78
N ASP A 103 4.71 4.15 16.99
CA ASP A 103 5.72 3.96 18.02
C ASP A 103 5.31 2.80 18.92
N ASN A 104 6.24 1.86 19.10
CA ASN A 104 6.04 0.72 19.98
C ASN A 104 5.99 1.12 21.45
N ASP A 105 6.81 2.07 21.82
CA ASP A 105 6.97 2.46 23.22
C ASP A 105 5.71 3.15 23.76
N ASN A 106 5.05 3.92 22.94
CA ASN A 106 3.82 4.63 23.29
C ASN A 106 2.56 3.92 22.83
N LYS A 107 2.71 2.70 22.34
CA LYS A 107 1.60 1.89 21.82
C LYS A 107 0.81 2.62 20.74
N ARG A 108 1.52 3.39 19.95
CA ARG A 108 0.95 4.15 18.85
C ARG A 108 0.80 3.27 17.63
N CYS A 109 0.00 2.26 17.72
CA CYS A 109 -0.27 1.41 16.57
C CYS A 109 -1.38 2.00 15.71
N VAL A 110 -1.35 1.70 14.42
CA VAL A 110 -2.32 2.20 13.47
C VAL A 110 -3.63 1.43 13.62
N LYS A 111 -4.71 2.17 13.84
CA LYS A 111 -6.05 1.62 13.97
C LYS A 111 -6.80 1.69 12.65
N LYS A 112 -6.72 2.80 11.96
CA LYS A 112 -7.38 3.00 10.67
C LYS A 112 -6.67 4.09 9.87
N ILE A 113 -6.87 4.06 8.56
CA ILE A 113 -6.35 5.08 7.65
C ILE A 113 -7.53 5.56 6.80
N THR A 114 -7.71 6.87 6.71
CA THR A 114 -8.75 7.46 5.87
C THR A 114 -8.14 8.11 4.65
N PHE A 115 -8.83 8.00 3.54
CA PHE A 115 -8.43 8.63 2.29
C PHE A 115 -9.61 9.36 1.68
N SER A 116 -9.34 10.51 1.10
CA SER A 116 -10.32 11.25 0.32
C SER A 116 -9.85 11.30 -1.12
N GLY A 117 -10.70 10.90 -2.05
CA GLY A 117 -10.32 10.91 -3.45
C GLY A 117 -11.35 10.26 -4.35
N HIS A 118 -10.99 10.10 -5.60
CA HIS A 118 -11.87 9.47 -6.60
C HIS A 118 -11.06 8.92 -7.76
N THR A 119 -11.72 8.06 -8.54
CA THR A 119 -11.14 7.49 -9.76
C THR A 119 -11.31 8.47 -10.91
N VAL A 120 -10.26 8.62 -11.72
CA VAL A 120 -10.27 9.40 -12.94
C VAL A 120 -9.80 8.54 -14.11
N ASN A 121 -10.22 8.91 -15.31
CA ASN A 121 -9.76 8.28 -16.57
C ASN A 121 -9.99 6.77 -16.63
N SER A 122 -11.10 6.30 -16.06
CA SER A 122 -11.42 4.87 -16.11
C SER A 122 -12.94 4.68 -16.16
N SER A 123 -13.39 3.65 -16.85
CA SER A 123 -14.79 3.27 -16.86
C SER A 123 -15.18 2.49 -15.61
N ASP A 124 -14.21 1.87 -14.96
CA ASP A 124 -14.42 1.12 -13.72
C ASP A 124 -13.87 1.88 -12.53
N MET A 125 -14.28 1.46 -11.34
CA MET A 125 -13.67 2.01 -10.13
C MET A 125 -12.25 1.51 -10.00
N ALA A 126 -11.30 2.44 -9.85
CA ALA A 126 -9.94 2.07 -9.53
C ALA A 126 -9.85 1.65 -8.07
N THR A 127 -8.83 0.88 -7.77
CA THR A 127 -8.56 0.47 -6.40
C THR A 127 -7.27 1.08 -5.91
N LEU A 128 -7.26 1.42 -4.63
CA LEU A 128 -6.08 1.90 -3.93
C LEU A 128 -5.57 0.77 -3.05
N LYS A 129 -4.38 0.29 -3.35
CA LYS A 129 -3.74 -0.75 -2.54
C LYS A 129 -2.77 -0.09 -1.57
N ILE A 130 -2.88 -0.41 -0.29
CA ILE A 130 -2.07 0.16 0.77
C ILE A 130 -1.09 -0.91 1.25
N ILE A 131 0.20 -0.64 1.11
CA ILE A 131 1.28 -1.54 1.50
C ILE A 131 1.98 -0.92 2.70
N GLY A 132 2.20 -1.71 3.72
CA GLY A 132 2.84 -1.24 4.94
C GLY A 132 4.18 -1.91 5.21
N ASP A 133 5.02 -1.20 5.94
CA ASP A 133 6.34 -1.66 6.38
C ASP A 133 6.47 -1.36 7.87
N ASP A 134 6.91 -2.34 8.62
CA ASP A 134 7.08 -2.24 10.08
C ASP A 134 8.33 -1.45 10.47
#